data_840d0d892af339d7ca8c41262ff56096
#
_entry.id   840d0d892af339d7ca8c41262ff56096
#
_cell.length_a   1.000
_cell.length_b   1.000
_cell.length_c   1.000
_cell.angle_alpha   90.00
_cell.angle_beta   90.00
_cell.angle_gamma   90.00
#
_symmetry.space_group_name_H-M   'P 1'
#
loop_
_entity.id
_entity.type
_entity.pdbx_description
1 polymer ?
#
loop_
_entity_poly.entity_id
_entity_poly.type
_entity_poly.pdbx_seq_one_letter_code
_entity_poly.pdbx_strand_id
1 'polypeptide(L)'
;MKYYLIVGEASGDLHASRLMRSLKKIDEFAEFRFFGGDLMAAEGGTRVKHFKELAYMGFVPVLLHLGTIFSNLKRCKEDIVKWKPDVVILVDYPGFNLKIAKFLKKNTNIPAYYYISPKIWAWKEWRIRSIKRDIAELFSILPFEVPFFEKKHRYPIHYVGNPTAQEVGEFRSGYHQSFTEFCQENNLDTYRPVIALLAGSRLQEIKDNLPAMIEVAERFEDYQMVLAGAPSIDDAYYEKFIKGTPVKLVRNKTYPLLSHATAALVTSGTATLETALFDVPQVVCYETPIPHLIRFGFKHIIKVKFISLVNLIANKEIVPEMLADRFSVDGIANELYQILPGEPGRDKMLAEYQEVRTQLGDKVAPDEAAGIMFDLLVKRREMLLRMARERAEAEAKAAAEAAERARQKAIAEAEAAKKRAEEEALAAQKRAEEEAELARIRAEKARLAAEAKAREAQQRAAQAQYEAQEAQKGEHFEEEQEKGEKF
;
A
#
# COMPACT_ATOMS: atom_id res chain seq x y z
N MET A 1 -18.78 8.16 5.30
CA MET A 1 -18.84 7.60 3.92
C MET A 1 -18.67 6.09 3.94
N LYS A 2 -19.05 5.41 2.86
CA LYS A 2 -18.92 3.95 2.70
C LYS A 2 -17.70 3.61 1.83
N TYR A 3 -16.71 2.93 2.43
CA TYR A 3 -15.46 2.56 1.78
C TYR A 3 -15.42 1.04 1.58
N TYR A 4 -15.22 0.59 0.35
CA TYR A 4 -15.03 -0.81 0.04
C TYR A 4 -13.58 -1.06 -0.34
N LEU A 5 -12.84 -1.86 0.44
CA LEU A 5 -11.42 -2.11 0.21
C LEU A 5 -11.17 -3.52 -0.29
N ILE A 6 -10.19 -3.69 -1.19
CA ILE A 6 -9.81 -5.00 -1.71
C ILE A 6 -8.31 -5.15 -1.67
N VAL A 7 -7.84 -6.12 -0.88
CA VAL A 7 -6.44 -6.53 -0.79
C VAL A 7 -6.29 -8.01 -1.13
N GLY A 8 -5.14 -8.43 -1.60
CA GLY A 8 -4.88 -9.80 -2.02
C GLY A 8 -3.77 -10.52 -1.25
N GLU A 9 -3.07 -9.85 -0.33
CA GLU A 9 -1.94 -10.40 0.42
C GLU A 9 -1.72 -9.69 1.75
N ALA A 10 -0.82 -10.22 2.59
CA ALA A 10 -0.55 -9.72 3.94
C ALA A 10 -0.03 -8.27 3.96
N SER A 11 0.85 -7.90 3.01
CA SER A 11 1.33 -6.51 2.89
C SER A 11 0.20 -5.55 2.57
N GLY A 12 -0.71 -5.94 1.68
CA GLY A 12 -1.91 -5.18 1.36
C GLY A 12 -2.82 -5.00 2.59
N ASP A 13 -2.99 -6.04 3.42
CA ASP A 13 -3.77 -5.98 4.66
C ASP A 13 -3.18 -4.96 5.65
N LEU A 14 -1.86 -4.96 5.82
CA LEU A 14 -1.15 -4.00 6.67
C LEU A 14 -1.35 -2.55 6.17
N HIS A 15 -1.10 -2.29 4.89
CA HIS A 15 -1.24 -0.94 4.35
C HIS A 15 -2.70 -0.46 4.35
N ALA A 16 -3.65 -1.35 4.03
CA ALA A 16 -5.07 -1.03 4.05
C ALA A 16 -5.59 -0.78 5.47
N SER A 17 -5.14 -1.52 6.48
CA SER A 17 -5.53 -1.28 7.88
C SER A 17 -5.08 0.10 8.36
N ARG A 18 -3.86 0.52 8.02
CA ARG A 18 -3.35 1.86 8.31
C ARG A 18 -4.15 2.95 7.60
N LEU A 19 -4.49 2.73 6.32
CA LEU A 19 -5.35 3.64 5.58
C LEU A 19 -6.75 3.74 6.20
N MET A 20 -7.35 2.62 6.62
CA MET A 20 -8.65 2.63 7.34
C MET A 20 -8.58 3.44 8.63
N ARG A 21 -7.50 3.28 9.40
CA ARG A 21 -7.26 4.07 10.62
C ARG A 21 -7.19 5.57 10.30
N SER A 22 -6.47 5.95 9.25
CA SER A 22 -6.34 7.35 8.82
C SER A 22 -7.65 7.91 8.28
N LEU A 23 -8.43 7.14 7.53
CA LEU A 23 -9.78 7.53 7.09
C LEU A 23 -10.71 7.76 8.29
N LYS A 24 -10.65 6.93 9.32
CA LYS A 24 -11.42 7.14 10.57
C LYS A 24 -11.05 8.44 11.29
N LYS A 25 -9.81 8.92 11.11
CA LYS A 25 -9.39 10.22 11.67
C LYS A 25 -10.10 11.41 11.05
N ILE A 26 -10.59 11.34 9.85
CA ILE A 26 -11.17 12.45 9.10
C ILE A 26 -12.64 12.25 8.74
N ASP A 27 -13.11 10.99 8.76
CA ASP A 27 -14.50 10.61 8.48
C ASP A 27 -15.08 9.78 9.64
N GLU A 28 -15.68 10.40 10.67
CA GLU A 28 -16.23 9.78 11.88
C GLU A 28 -17.29 8.72 11.60
N PHE A 29 -18.06 8.87 10.52
CA PHE A 29 -19.05 7.89 10.09
C PHE A 29 -18.53 7.01 8.95
N ALA A 30 -17.20 6.76 8.90
CA ALA A 30 -16.65 5.84 7.94
C ALA A 30 -17.19 4.43 8.18
N GLU A 31 -17.88 3.90 7.20
CA GLU A 31 -18.28 2.50 7.15
C GLU A 31 -17.33 1.74 6.23
N PHE A 32 -16.80 0.60 6.73
CA PHE A 32 -15.87 -0.22 5.97
C PHE A 32 -16.45 -1.59 5.67
N ARG A 33 -16.27 -2.02 4.42
CA ARG A 33 -16.53 -3.37 3.97
C ARG A 33 -15.37 -3.83 3.09
N PHE A 34 -14.89 -5.06 3.25
CA PHE A 34 -13.62 -5.38 2.61
C PHE A 34 -13.39 -6.86 2.34
N PHE A 35 -12.56 -7.13 1.34
CA PHE A 35 -11.78 -8.33 1.15
C PHE A 35 -10.39 -8.06 1.72
N GLY A 36 -10.02 -8.71 2.84
CA GLY A 36 -8.81 -8.39 3.59
C GLY A 36 -8.50 -9.39 4.68
N GLY A 37 -7.59 -9.05 5.58
CA GLY A 37 -7.13 -9.91 6.64
C GLY A 37 -7.53 -9.48 8.04
N ASP A 38 -6.72 -9.91 8.99
CA ASP A 38 -7.00 -9.70 10.41
C ASP A 38 -6.63 -8.29 10.89
N LEU A 39 -5.63 -7.65 10.25
CA LEU A 39 -5.26 -6.27 10.58
C LEU A 39 -6.36 -5.28 10.17
N MET A 40 -6.96 -5.45 8.99
CA MET A 40 -8.13 -4.66 8.60
C MET A 40 -9.33 -4.94 9.50
N ALA A 41 -9.55 -6.21 9.87
CA ALA A 41 -10.64 -6.58 10.77
C ALA A 41 -10.51 -5.96 12.17
N ALA A 42 -9.29 -5.80 12.67
CA ALA A 42 -8.99 -5.11 13.93
C ALA A 42 -9.36 -3.62 13.89
N GLU A 43 -9.30 -2.99 12.70
CA GLU A 43 -9.77 -1.61 12.51
C GLU A 43 -11.30 -1.48 12.47
N GLY A 44 -12.04 -2.58 12.44
CA GLY A 44 -13.50 -2.61 12.37
C GLY A 44 -14.05 -2.73 10.95
N GLY A 45 -15.39 -2.69 10.83
CA GLY A 45 -16.08 -2.92 9.56
C GLY A 45 -16.42 -4.38 9.30
N THR A 46 -16.86 -4.69 8.08
CA THR A 46 -17.32 -6.04 7.71
C THR A 46 -16.34 -6.70 6.75
N ARG A 47 -15.66 -7.74 7.21
CA ARG A 47 -14.86 -8.61 6.34
C ARG A 47 -15.75 -9.55 5.56
N VAL A 48 -15.80 -9.41 4.24
CA VAL A 48 -16.58 -10.26 3.32
C VAL A 48 -15.83 -11.55 3.03
N LYS A 49 -14.49 -11.46 2.90
CA LYS A 49 -13.62 -12.60 2.63
C LYS A 49 -12.19 -12.33 3.09
N HIS A 50 -11.52 -13.39 3.60
CA HIS A 50 -10.12 -13.32 3.99
C HIS A 50 -9.21 -13.41 2.75
N PHE A 51 -8.13 -12.60 2.68
CA PHE A 51 -7.23 -12.60 1.51
C PHE A 51 -6.55 -13.96 1.27
N LYS A 52 -6.29 -14.76 2.30
CA LYS A 52 -5.76 -16.13 2.16
C LYS A 52 -6.60 -17.01 1.26
N GLU A 53 -7.90 -16.74 1.15
CA GLU A 53 -8.81 -17.44 0.27
C GLU A 53 -8.84 -16.86 -1.17
N LEU A 54 -8.12 -15.76 -1.41
CA LEU A 54 -8.00 -15.10 -2.72
C LEU A 54 -6.66 -15.42 -3.39
N ALA A 55 -5.61 -15.58 -2.57
CA ALA A 55 -4.23 -15.61 -3.01
C ALA A 55 -3.82 -17.02 -3.47
N TYR A 56 -3.85 -17.20 -4.78
CA TYR A 56 -3.11 -18.29 -5.42
C TYR A 56 -1.94 -17.66 -6.18
N MET A 57 -0.72 -17.81 -5.65
CA MET A 57 0.49 -17.30 -6.28
C MET A 57 1.18 -18.40 -7.08
N GLY A 58 1.71 -18.01 -8.25
CA GLY A 58 2.38 -18.93 -9.18
C GLY A 58 1.48 -19.41 -10.32
N PHE A 59 2.11 -19.86 -11.42
CA PHE A 59 1.38 -20.23 -12.65
C PHE A 59 0.51 -21.49 -12.46
N VAL A 60 1.06 -22.52 -11.83
CA VAL A 60 0.36 -23.81 -11.61
C VAL A 60 -0.78 -23.68 -10.60
N PRO A 61 -0.62 -23.08 -9.41
CA PRO A 61 -1.73 -22.84 -8.49
C PRO A 61 -2.85 -21.99 -9.08
N VAL A 62 -2.52 -20.98 -9.86
CA VAL A 62 -3.54 -20.14 -10.55
C VAL A 62 -4.36 -20.95 -11.54
N LEU A 63 -3.74 -21.84 -12.33
CA LEU A 63 -4.47 -22.70 -13.28
C LEU A 63 -5.40 -23.70 -12.58
N LEU A 64 -4.95 -24.28 -11.46
CA LEU A 64 -5.74 -25.26 -10.71
C LEU A 64 -6.95 -24.62 -10.00
N HIS A 65 -6.89 -23.32 -9.68
CA HIS A 65 -7.92 -22.61 -8.91
C HIS A 65 -8.67 -21.53 -9.69
N LEU A 66 -8.69 -21.60 -11.03
CA LEU A 66 -9.42 -20.65 -11.89
C LEU A 66 -10.89 -20.50 -11.49
N GLY A 67 -11.58 -21.60 -11.19
CA GLY A 67 -12.97 -21.59 -10.74
C GLY A 67 -13.18 -20.77 -9.47
N THR A 68 -12.30 -20.92 -8.48
CA THR A 68 -12.34 -20.16 -7.22
C THR A 68 -12.08 -18.67 -7.46
N ILE A 69 -11.13 -18.32 -8.33
CA ILE A 69 -10.84 -16.93 -8.69
C ILE A 69 -12.06 -16.28 -9.35
N PHE A 70 -12.75 -16.98 -10.27
CA PHE A 70 -13.97 -16.47 -10.92
C PHE A 70 -15.12 -16.33 -9.93
N SER A 71 -15.30 -17.30 -9.03
CA SER A 71 -16.31 -17.24 -7.95
C SER A 71 -16.07 -16.04 -7.03
N ASN A 72 -14.81 -15.83 -6.62
CA ASN A 72 -14.43 -14.68 -5.79
C ASN A 72 -14.69 -13.34 -6.49
N LEU A 73 -14.38 -13.24 -7.80
CA LEU A 73 -14.68 -12.05 -8.60
C LEU A 73 -16.18 -11.79 -8.68
N LYS A 74 -16.99 -12.84 -8.89
CA LYS A 74 -18.45 -12.74 -8.95
C LYS A 74 -18.99 -12.24 -7.62
N ARG A 75 -18.63 -12.89 -6.50
CA ARG A 75 -19.04 -12.51 -5.14
C ARG A 75 -18.67 -11.07 -4.80
N CYS A 76 -17.45 -10.65 -5.13
CA CYS A 76 -16.99 -9.29 -4.89
C CYS A 76 -17.85 -8.26 -5.63
N LYS A 77 -18.14 -8.48 -6.91
CA LYS A 77 -18.98 -7.61 -7.75
C LYS A 77 -20.41 -7.50 -7.21
N GLU A 78 -21.02 -8.63 -6.87
CA GLU A 78 -22.39 -8.69 -6.33
C GLU A 78 -22.46 -7.95 -5.00
N ASP A 79 -21.48 -8.14 -4.13
CA ASP A 79 -21.43 -7.51 -2.83
C ASP A 79 -21.24 -5.99 -2.92
N ILE A 80 -20.37 -5.51 -3.81
CA ILE A 80 -20.21 -4.07 -4.07
C ILE A 80 -21.52 -3.43 -4.56
N VAL A 81 -22.18 -4.07 -5.53
CA VAL A 81 -23.43 -3.55 -6.09
C VAL A 81 -24.54 -3.51 -5.05
N LYS A 82 -24.62 -4.53 -4.18
CA LYS A 82 -25.60 -4.61 -3.10
C LYS A 82 -25.36 -3.54 -2.02
N TRP A 83 -24.10 -3.36 -1.61
CA TRP A 83 -23.76 -2.45 -0.51
C TRP A 83 -23.69 -0.99 -0.93
N LYS A 84 -23.43 -0.72 -2.22
CA LYS A 84 -23.38 0.63 -2.83
C LYS A 84 -22.41 1.56 -2.10
N PRO A 85 -21.09 1.27 -2.09
CA PRO A 85 -20.11 2.15 -1.48
C PRO A 85 -19.98 3.48 -2.23
N ASP A 86 -19.48 4.51 -1.52
CA ASP A 86 -19.11 5.79 -2.14
C ASP A 86 -17.86 5.66 -3.01
N VAL A 87 -16.97 4.73 -2.64
CA VAL A 87 -15.71 4.42 -3.37
C VAL A 87 -15.30 2.97 -3.18
N VAL A 88 -14.63 2.41 -4.19
CA VAL A 88 -13.89 1.14 -4.08
C VAL A 88 -12.39 1.44 -4.11
N ILE A 89 -11.68 1.11 -3.03
CA ILE A 89 -10.24 1.28 -2.90
C ILE A 89 -9.56 -0.07 -3.18
N LEU A 90 -8.80 -0.10 -4.26
CA LEU A 90 -8.06 -1.26 -4.74
C LEU A 90 -6.61 -1.15 -4.26
N VAL A 91 -6.15 -2.08 -3.44
CA VAL A 91 -4.80 -2.03 -2.87
C VAL A 91 -3.93 -3.09 -3.54
N ASP A 92 -2.89 -2.65 -4.28
CA ASP A 92 -2.01 -3.54 -5.06
C ASP A 92 -2.80 -4.64 -5.81
N TYR A 93 -2.35 -5.90 -5.84
CA TYR A 93 -3.05 -7.08 -6.38
C TYR A 93 -3.68 -6.89 -7.78
N PRO A 94 -2.90 -6.46 -8.79
CA PRO A 94 -3.44 -5.96 -10.06
C PRO A 94 -4.16 -7.00 -10.90
N GLY A 95 -3.89 -8.30 -10.71
CA GLY A 95 -4.54 -9.38 -11.45
C GLY A 95 -6.04 -9.48 -11.20
N PHE A 96 -6.48 -9.19 -9.99
CA PHE A 96 -7.87 -9.18 -9.55
C PHE A 96 -8.45 -7.77 -9.62
N ASN A 97 -7.75 -6.80 -9.05
CA ASN A 97 -8.21 -5.44 -8.85
C ASN A 97 -8.54 -4.71 -10.16
N LEU A 98 -7.73 -4.85 -11.21
CA LEU A 98 -8.04 -4.25 -12.52
C LEU A 98 -9.29 -4.85 -13.20
N LYS A 99 -9.68 -6.11 -12.87
CA LYS A 99 -10.94 -6.69 -13.36
C LYS A 99 -12.15 -6.11 -12.61
N ILE A 100 -11.99 -5.81 -11.33
CA ILE A 100 -13.03 -5.10 -10.54
C ILE A 100 -13.16 -3.66 -11.04
N ALA A 101 -12.06 -2.92 -11.23
CA ALA A 101 -12.10 -1.57 -11.78
C ALA A 101 -12.84 -1.49 -13.12
N LYS A 102 -12.52 -2.41 -14.05
CA LYS A 102 -13.23 -2.52 -15.34
C LYS A 102 -14.73 -2.75 -15.17
N PHE A 103 -15.11 -3.59 -14.21
CA PHE A 103 -16.52 -3.86 -13.93
C PHE A 103 -17.22 -2.62 -13.38
N LEU A 104 -16.63 -1.91 -12.42
CA LEU A 104 -17.17 -0.69 -11.83
C LEU A 104 -17.38 0.38 -12.89
N LYS A 105 -16.38 0.64 -13.71
CA LYS A 105 -16.45 1.63 -14.81
C LYS A 105 -17.56 1.34 -15.80
N LYS A 106 -17.81 0.05 -16.11
CA LYS A 106 -18.81 -0.35 -17.10
C LYS A 106 -20.24 -0.38 -16.55
N ASN A 107 -20.42 -0.76 -15.29
CA ASN A 107 -21.72 -1.16 -14.76
C ASN A 107 -22.22 -0.29 -13.59
N THR A 108 -21.41 0.64 -13.11
CA THR A 108 -21.74 1.48 -11.95
C THR A 108 -21.22 2.90 -12.13
N ASN A 109 -21.65 3.82 -11.24
CA ASN A 109 -21.05 5.15 -11.10
C ASN A 109 -20.08 5.24 -9.92
N ILE A 110 -19.72 4.10 -9.29
CA ILE A 110 -18.84 4.04 -8.14
C ILE A 110 -17.39 4.21 -8.63
N PRO A 111 -16.63 5.20 -8.13
CA PRO A 111 -15.25 5.41 -8.52
C PRO A 111 -14.35 4.29 -7.96
N ALA A 112 -13.37 3.89 -8.76
CA ALA A 112 -12.29 3.03 -8.32
C ALA A 112 -11.05 3.88 -8.03
N TYR A 113 -10.59 3.91 -6.79
CA TYR A 113 -9.31 4.48 -6.38
C TYR A 113 -8.30 3.35 -6.23
N TYR A 114 -7.08 3.57 -6.69
CA TYR A 114 -6.04 2.56 -6.63
C TYR A 114 -4.93 3.01 -5.70
N TYR A 115 -4.80 2.37 -4.54
CA TYR A 115 -3.77 2.63 -3.54
C TYR A 115 -2.64 1.61 -3.67
N ILE A 116 -1.40 2.11 -3.69
CA ILE A 116 -0.18 1.36 -4.02
C ILE A 116 -0.20 0.92 -5.48
N SER A 117 0.26 1.82 -6.35
CA SER A 117 0.30 1.68 -7.80
C SER A 117 0.81 0.31 -8.26
N PRO A 118 0.17 -0.33 -9.26
CA PRO A 118 0.72 -1.54 -9.82
C PRO A 118 2.04 -1.27 -10.55
N LYS A 119 3.04 -2.10 -10.30
CA LYS A 119 4.42 -1.94 -10.81
C LYS A 119 4.52 -2.18 -12.33
N ILE A 120 3.71 -1.42 -13.11
CA ILE A 120 3.68 -1.56 -14.58
C ILE A 120 4.93 -1.03 -15.25
N TRP A 121 5.72 -0.21 -14.56
CA TRP A 121 7.01 0.27 -15.02
C TRP A 121 8.07 -0.86 -15.12
N ALA A 122 7.95 -1.89 -14.27
CA ALA A 122 8.85 -3.03 -14.30
C ALA A 122 8.46 -4.03 -15.42
N TRP A 123 7.18 -4.29 -15.59
CA TRP A 123 6.66 -5.25 -16.56
C TRP A 123 5.18 -5.01 -16.84
N LYS A 124 4.66 -5.48 -17.98
CA LYS A 124 3.25 -5.31 -18.36
C LYS A 124 2.80 -3.84 -18.45
N GLU A 125 3.68 -2.98 -18.97
CA GLU A 125 3.41 -1.53 -19.17
C GLU A 125 2.11 -1.28 -19.97
N TRP A 126 1.69 -2.24 -20.82
CA TRP A 126 0.44 -2.17 -21.55
C TRP A 126 -0.83 -2.03 -20.68
N ARG A 127 -0.74 -2.36 -19.39
CA ARG A 127 -1.82 -2.17 -18.42
C ARG A 127 -2.17 -0.69 -18.18
N ILE A 128 -1.31 0.24 -18.58
CA ILE A 128 -1.60 1.68 -18.51
C ILE A 128 -2.91 2.05 -19.22
N ARG A 129 -3.26 1.34 -20.32
CA ARG A 129 -4.54 1.56 -21.03
C ARG A 129 -5.75 1.27 -20.15
N SER A 130 -5.67 0.21 -19.35
CA SER A 130 -6.74 -0.17 -18.40
C SER A 130 -6.80 0.80 -17.23
N ILE A 131 -5.65 1.21 -16.70
CA ILE A 131 -5.57 2.19 -15.60
C ILE A 131 -6.23 3.49 -16.03
N LYS A 132 -5.82 4.07 -17.16
CA LYS A 132 -6.40 5.33 -17.66
C LYS A 132 -7.90 5.28 -17.89
N ARG A 133 -8.43 4.11 -18.32
CA ARG A 133 -9.85 3.96 -18.61
C ARG A 133 -10.69 3.72 -17.36
N ASP A 134 -10.19 2.90 -16.44
CA ASP A 134 -11.01 2.26 -15.40
C ASP A 134 -10.75 2.81 -13.99
N ILE A 135 -9.60 3.46 -13.74
CA ILE A 135 -9.22 4.00 -12.44
C ILE A 135 -9.50 5.51 -12.43
N ALA A 136 -10.19 5.97 -11.40
CA ALA A 136 -10.48 7.40 -11.21
C ALA A 136 -9.27 8.15 -10.63
N GLU A 137 -8.64 7.57 -9.59
CA GLU A 137 -7.50 8.16 -8.90
C GLU A 137 -6.46 7.08 -8.59
N LEU A 138 -5.18 7.39 -8.79
CA LEU A 138 -4.05 6.50 -8.56
C LEU A 138 -3.09 7.09 -7.51
N PHE A 139 -2.84 6.32 -6.46
CA PHE A 139 -1.99 6.70 -5.34
C PHE A 139 -0.71 5.87 -5.36
N SER A 140 0.42 6.54 -5.47
CA SER A 140 1.74 5.93 -5.52
C SER A 140 2.50 6.14 -4.22
N ILE A 141 3.29 5.13 -3.85
CA ILE A 141 4.22 5.16 -2.72
C ILE A 141 5.69 5.24 -3.16
N LEU A 142 5.94 5.36 -4.47
CA LEU A 142 7.28 5.42 -5.05
C LEU A 142 7.44 6.72 -5.87
N PRO A 143 8.38 7.61 -5.52
CA PRO A 143 8.47 8.93 -6.14
C PRO A 143 8.80 8.88 -7.64
N PHE A 144 9.56 7.89 -8.10
CA PHE A 144 9.90 7.73 -9.52
C PHE A 144 8.68 7.31 -10.39
N GLU A 145 7.59 6.87 -9.78
CA GLU A 145 6.36 6.58 -10.52
C GLU A 145 5.67 7.86 -11.03
N VAL A 146 5.86 9.00 -10.35
CA VAL A 146 5.30 10.29 -10.80
C VAL A 146 5.74 10.64 -12.22
N PRO A 147 7.05 10.79 -12.53
CA PRO A 147 7.47 11.04 -13.90
C PRO A 147 7.11 9.92 -14.88
N PHE A 148 7.04 8.67 -14.43
CA PHE A 148 6.60 7.56 -15.27
C PHE A 148 5.13 7.71 -15.70
N PHE A 149 4.23 7.98 -14.79
CA PHE A 149 2.81 8.14 -15.12
C PHE A 149 2.52 9.50 -15.78
N GLU A 150 3.03 10.61 -15.23
CA GLU A 150 2.67 11.94 -15.68
C GLU A 150 3.39 12.35 -16.95
N LYS A 151 4.75 12.26 -16.99
CA LYS A 151 5.53 12.70 -18.15
C LYS A 151 5.40 11.71 -19.31
N LYS A 152 5.64 10.41 -19.06
CA LYS A 152 5.63 9.39 -20.11
C LYS A 152 4.21 9.05 -20.58
N HIS A 153 3.28 8.90 -19.64
CA HIS A 153 1.92 8.43 -19.95
C HIS A 153 0.87 9.51 -19.90
N ARG A 154 1.17 10.74 -19.50
CA ARG A 154 0.22 11.86 -19.36
C ARG A 154 -1.02 11.45 -18.54
N TYR A 155 -0.77 10.85 -17.37
CA TYR A 155 -1.78 10.41 -16.43
C TYR A 155 -1.41 10.90 -15.03
N PRO A 156 -2.16 11.86 -14.46
CA PRO A 156 -1.85 12.40 -13.14
C PRO A 156 -1.99 11.34 -12.06
N ILE A 157 -1.12 11.39 -11.06
CA ILE A 157 -1.15 10.49 -9.91
C ILE A 157 -0.86 11.26 -8.62
N HIS A 158 -1.18 10.67 -7.48
CA HIS A 158 -0.88 11.24 -6.17
C HIS A 158 0.29 10.48 -5.53
N TYR A 159 1.44 11.12 -5.38
CA TYR A 159 2.51 10.60 -4.52
C TYR A 159 2.19 10.92 -3.07
N VAL A 160 1.99 9.90 -2.26
CA VAL A 160 1.50 10.05 -0.88
C VAL A 160 2.56 9.79 0.20
N GLY A 161 3.82 9.60 -0.21
CA GLY A 161 4.89 9.17 0.69
C GLY A 161 5.12 7.66 0.66
N ASN A 162 6.12 7.20 1.38
CA ASN A 162 6.52 5.79 1.39
C ASN A 162 6.30 5.15 2.76
N PRO A 163 5.45 4.11 2.88
CA PRO A 163 5.17 3.46 4.16
C PRO A 163 6.40 2.84 4.82
N THR A 164 7.34 2.31 4.02
CA THR A 164 8.57 1.72 4.55
C THR A 164 9.45 2.78 5.23
N ALA A 165 9.52 3.99 4.65
CA ALA A 165 10.27 5.10 5.26
C ALA A 165 9.66 5.49 6.61
N GLN A 166 8.34 5.52 6.70
CA GLN A 166 7.62 5.77 7.95
C GLN A 166 7.89 4.67 8.98
N GLU A 167 7.74 3.39 8.60
CA GLU A 167 7.94 2.24 9.48
C GLU A 167 9.36 2.19 10.06
N VAL A 168 10.36 2.42 9.22
CA VAL A 168 11.76 2.47 9.66
C VAL A 168 11.98 3.68 10.58
N GLY A 169 11.42 4.85 10.25
CA GLY A 169 11.52 6.05 11.08
C GLY A 169 10.89 5.85 12.48
N GLU A 170 9.68 5.30 12.54
CA GLU A 170 8.99 4.97 13.80
C GLU A 170 9.79 3.97 14.63
N PHE A 171 10.31 2.91 13.99
CA PHE A 171 11.12 1.92 14.68
C PHE A 171 12.41 2.53 15.24
N ARG A 172 13.17 3.28 14.42
CA ARG A 172 14.44 3.90 14.85
C ARG A 172 14.26 4.86 16.00
N SER A 173 13.14 5.59 16.06
CA SER A 173 12.87 6.53 17.15
C SER A 173 12.55 5.84 18.48
N GLY A 174 12.04 4.61 18.45
CA GLY A 174 11.68 3.84 19.64
C GLY A 174 12.65 2.73 20.01
N TYR A 175 13.65 2.47 19.20
CA TYR A 175 14.60 1.37 19.42
C TYR A 175 15.88 1.88 20.09
N HIS A 176 16.17 1.38 21.28
CA HIS A 176 17.29 1.86 22.13
C HIS A 176 18.21 0.73 22.60
N GLN A 177 18.00 -0.51 22.14
CA GLN A 177 18.84 -1.64 22.50
C GLN A 177 20.27 -1.40 22.00
N SER A 178 21.26 -1.60 22.85
CA SER A 178 22.67 -1.50 22.49
C SER A 178 23.14 -2.72 21.67
N PHE A 179 24.24 -2.56 20.95
CA PHE A 179 24.87 -3.66 20.22
C PHE A 179 25.19 -4.86 21.13
N THR A 180 25.73 -4.60 22.33
CA THR A 180 26.07 -5.64 23.30
C THR A 180 24.83 -6.40 23.75
N GLU A 181 23.73 -5.72 24.08
CA GLU A 181 22.46 -6.35 24.47
C GLU A 181 21.88 -7.18 23.32
N PHE A 182 21.90 -6.62 22.10
CA PHE A 182 21.45 -7.33 20.91
C PHE A 182 22.26 -8.61 20.68
N CYS A 183 23.58 -8.54 20.80
CA CYS A 183 24.46 -9.70 20.65
C CYS A 183 24.19 -10.77 21.72
N GLN A 184 24.10 -10.36 22.99
CA GLN A 184 23.83 -11.28 24.10
C GLN A 184 22.48 -12.01 23.93
N GLU A 185 21.43 -11.28 23.58
CA GLU A 185 20.09 -11.83 23.35
C GLU A 185 20.05 -12.86 22.21
N ASN A 186 20.92 -12.69 21.20
CA ASN A 186 20.93 -13.52 20.00
C ASN A 186 22.12 -14.53 19.96
N ASN A 187 22.85 -14.70 21.05
CA ASN A 187 24.04 -15.55 21.12
C ASN A 187 25.09 -15.22 20.05
N LEU A 188 25.30 -13.91 19.84
CA LEU A 188 26.31 -13.36 18.93
C LEU A 188 27.53 -12.88 19.70
N ASP A 189 28.64 -12.72 18.99
CA ASP A 189 29.88 -12.16 19.54
C ASP A 189 29.73 -10.64 19.72
N THR A 190 30.01 -10.14 20.91
CA THR A 190 29.92 -8.71 21.26
C THR A 190 31.11 -7.87 20.76
N TYR A 191 32.15 -8.51 20.25
CA TYR A 191 33.36 -7.83 19.75
C TYR A 191 33.48 -7.84 18.24
N ARG A 192 32.74 -8.73 17.54
CA ARG A 192 32.82 -8.84 16.10
C ARG A 192 31.67 -8.04 15.45
N PRO A 193 32.00 -7.13 14.50
CA PRO A 193 30.95 -6.41 13.78
C PRO A 193 30.08 -7.35 12.93
N VAL A 194 28.84 -6.94 12.69
CA VAL A 194 27.82 -7.76 12.02
C VAL A 194 27.70 -7.39 10.54
N ILE A 195 27.70 -8.38 9.67
CA ILE A 195 27.17 -8.27 8.31
C ILE A 195 25.82 -8.98 8.26
N ALA A 196 24.77 -8.24 7.88
CA ALA A 196 23.42 -8.77 7.79
C ALA A 196 23.21 -9.51 6.46
N LEU A 197 22.57 -10.68 6.51
CA LEU A 197 22.14 -11.44 5.34
C LEU A 197 20.61 -11.39 5.25
N LEU A 198 20.06 -10.79 4.20
CA LEU A 198 18.65 -10.73 3.90
C LEU A 198 18.38 -11.53 2.61
N ALA A 199 18.29 -12.84 2.74
CA ALA A 199 18.25 -13.77 1.62
C ALA A 199 16.88 -13.85 0.89
N GLY A 200 15.92 -13.04 1.28
CA GLY A 200 14.58 -12.99 0.69
C GLY A 200 13.49 -13.54 1.59
N SER A 201 12.25 -13.42 1.13
CA SER A 201 11.03 -13.83 1.86
C SER A 201 10.32 -15.04 1.24
N ARG A 202 10.83 -15.58 0.14
CA ARG A 202 10.28 -16.74 -0.57
C ARG A 202 11.29 -17.88 -0.61
N LEU A 203 10.79 -19.11 -0.54
CA LEU A 203 11.63 -20.32 -0.57
C LEU A 203 12.62 -20.34 -1.76
N GLN A 204 12.16 -19.90 -2.94
CA GLN A 204 13.01 -19.86 -4.13
C GLN A 204 14.10 -18.79 -4.03
N GLU A 205 13.78 -17.59 -3.54
CA GLU A 205 14.76 -16.51 -3.32
C GLU A 205 15.88 -16.97 -2.39
N ILE A 206 15.50 -17.59 -1.26
CA ILE A 206 16.45 -18.12 -0.26
C ILE A 206 17.31 -19.20 -0.89
N LYS A 207 16.71 -20.15 -1.59
CA LYS A 207 17.43 -21.25 -2.26
C LYS A 207 18.48 -20.74 -3.26
N ASP A 208 18.12 -19.69 -4.00
CA ASP A 208 18.98 -19.19 -5.08
C ASP A 208 20.09 -18.28 -4.52
N ASN A 209 19.81 -17.41 -3.53
CA ASN A 209 20.76 -16.38 -3.09
C ASN A 209 21.59 -16.79 -1.85
N LEU A 210 21.00 -17.51 -0.89
CA LEU A 210 21.65 -17.79 0.39
C LEU A 210 22.95 -18.59 0.27
N PRO A 211 23.10 -19.61 -0.63
CA PRO A 211 24.36 -20.32 -0.78
C PRO A 211 25.54 -19.40 -1.10
N ALA A 212 25.40 -18.51 -2.08
CA ALA A 212 26.48 -17.58 -2.43
C ALA A 212 26.76 -16.58 -1.30
N MET A 213 25.73 -16.12 -0.56
CA MET A 213 25.92 -15.25 0.61
C MET A 213 26.73 -15.96 1.71
N ILE A 214 26.53 -17.27 1.92
CA ILE A 214 27.29 -18.07 2.89
C ILE A 214 28.76 -18.21 2.46
N GLU A 215 29.01 -18.52 1.19
CA GLU A 215 30.39 -18.62 0.68
C GLU A 215 31.14 -17.28 0.78
N VAL A 216 30.44 -16.15 0.57
CA VAL A 216 31.02 -14.83 0.83
C VAL A 216 31.31 -14.65 2.32
N ALA A 217 30.40 -15.10 3.20
CA ALA A 217 30.56 -14.98 4.64
C ALA A 217 31.87 -15.64 5.15
N GLU A 218 32.24 -16.77 4.58
CA GLU A 218 33.45 -17.53 4.95
C GLU A 218 34.76 -16.78 4.63
N ARG A 219 34.70 -15.71 3.81
CA ARG A 219 35.88 -14.90 3.43
C ARG A 219 36.11 -13.68 4.34
N PHE A 220 35.17 -13.38 5.24
CA PHE A 220 35.21 -12.19 6.10
C PHE A 220 35.25 -12.59 7.58
N GLU A 221 36.35 -13.28 7.99
CA GLU A 221 36.52 -13.85 9.33
C GLU A 221 36.44 -12.80 10.46
N ASP A 222 36.81 -11.55 10.19
CA ASP A 222 36.70 -10.44 11.16
C ASP A 222 35.26 -10.01 11.45
N TYR A 223 34.30 -10.48 10.66
CA TYR A 223 32.88 -10.16 10.78
C TYR A 223 32.10 -11.42 11.18
N GLN A 224 30.96 -11.21 11.85
CA GLN A 224 30.00 -12.29 12.04
C GLN A 224 28.81 -12.08 11.10
N MET A 225 28.42 -13.14 10.41
CA MET A 225 27.31 -13.12 9.46
C MET A 225 26.02 -13.53 10.16
N VAL A 226 25.02 -12.66 10.09
CA VAL A 226 23.74 -12.86 10.76
C VAL A 226 22.60 -12.83 9.73
N LEU A 227 21.92 -13.96 9.60
CA LEU A 227 20.80 -14.14 8.69
C LEU A 227 19.49 -13.71 9.35
N ALA A 228 18.78 -12.79 8.73
CA ALA A 228 17.40 -12.44 9.12
C ALA A 228 16.41 -13.48 8.55
N GLY A 229 15.83 -14.31 9.40
CA GLY A 229 14.82 -15.27 8.99
C GLY A 229 13.46 -14.61 8.75
N ALA A 230 12.90 -14.78 7.55
CA ALA A 230 11.58 -14.29 7.20
C ALA A 230 10.48 -14.97 8.04
N PRO A 231 9.47 -14.24 8.54
CA PRO A 231 8.45 -14.79 9.45
C PRO A 231 7.64 -15.97 8.87
N SER A 232 7.51 -16.00 7.54
CA SER A 232 6.72 -17.03 6.83
C SER A 232 7.49 -18.30 6.49
N ILE A 233 8.79 -18.39 6.84
CA ILE A 233 9.67 -19.53 6.48
C ILE A 233 10.11 -20.23 7.75
N ASP A 234 10.00 -21.55 7.80
CA ASP A 234 10.40 -22.36 8.96
C ASP A 234 11.91 -22.43 9.12
N ASP A 235 12.39 -22.52 10.37
CA ASP A 235 13.81 -22.65 10.71
C ASP A 235 14.44 -23.85 10.04
N ALA A 236 13.74 -24.97 10.00
CA ALA A 236 14.20 -26.20 9.36
C ALA A 236 14.53 -26.01 7.85
N TYR A 237 13.97 -24.98 7.22
CA TYR A 237 14.34 -24.67 5.84
C TYR A 237 15.69 -23.96 5.76
N TYR A 238 15.95 -23.02 6.65
CA TYR A 238 17.25 -22.32 6.74
C TYR A 238 18.37 -23.25 7.18
N GLU A 239 18.10 -24.14 8.14
CA GLU A 239 19.06 -25.13 8.63
C GLU A 239 19.68 -26.01 7.53
N LYS A 240 18.95 -26.24 6.43
CA LYS A 240 19.48 -26.96 5.26
C LYS A 240 20.68 -26.28 4.63
N PHE A 241 20.81 -24.98 4.79
CA PHE A 241 21.88 -24.16 4.20
C PHE A 241 22.93 -23.75 5.21
N ILE A 242 22.52 -23.36 6.44
CA ILE A 242 23.45 -22.78 7.42
C ILE A 242 24.07 -23.80 8.36
N LYS A 243 23.57 -25.04 8.41
CA LYS A 243 24.13 -26.07 9.27
C LYS A 243 25.63 -26.36 8.95
N GLY A 244 26.50 -26.19 9.95
CA GLY A 244 27.94 -26.36 9.78
C GLY A 244 28.66 -25.15 9.22
N THR A 245 27.97 -24.01 9.01
CA THR A 245 28.56 -22.75 8.60
C THR A 245 28.67 -21.76 9.78
N PRO A 246 29.45 -20.68 9.69
CA PRO A 246 29.53 -19.65 10.72
C PRO A 246 28.31 -18.74 10.81
N VAL A 247 27.35 -18.89 9.92
CA VAL A 247 26.15 -18.00 9.85
C VAL A 247 25.19 -18.28 11.00
N LYS A 248 24.75 -17.22 11.70
CA LYS A 248 23.75 -17.27 12.77
C LYS A 248 22.40 -16.81 12.23
N LEU A 249 21.31 -17.49 12.63
CA LEU A 249 19.93 -17.13 12.28
C LEU A 249 19.28 -16.34 13.42
N VAL A 250 18.68 -15.19 13.08
CA VAL A 250 17.82 -14.43 14.00
C VAL A 250 16.40 -14.33 13.43
N ARG A 251 15.38 -14.39 14.30
CA ARG A 251 13.97 -14.43 13.91
C ARG A 251 13.22 -13.20 14.35
N ASN A 252 12.41 -12.66 13.43
CA ASN A 252 11.59 -11.47 13.69
C ASN A 252 12.39 -10.24 14.17
N LYS A 253 13.66 -10.18 13.80
CA LYS A 253 14.61 -9.15 14.25
C LYS A 253 15.32 -8.47 13.08
N THR A 254 14.67 -8.35 11.92
CA THR A 254 15.28 -7.70 10.75
C THR A 254 15.69 -6.26 11.07
N TYR A 255 14.80 -5.47 11.67
CA TYR A 255 15.11 -4.08 12.02
C TYR A 255 16.12 -3.95 13.17
N PRO A 256 16.00 -4.71 14.28
CA PRO A 256 17.10 -4.79 15.26
C PRO A 256 18.44 -5.15 14.64
N LEU A 257 18.48 -6.15 13.77
CA LEU A 257 19.70 -6.56 13.06
C LEU A 257 20.26 -5.41 12.20
N LEU A 258 19.43 -4.75 11.40
CA LEU A 258 19.84 -3.62 10.57
C LEU A 258 20.32 -2.42 11.40
N SER A 259 19.75 -2.21 12.59
CA SER A 259 20.21 -1.14 13.49
C SER A 259 21.66 -1.31 13.95
N HIS A 260 22.20 -2.54 13.90
CA HIS A 260 23.52 -2.88 14.38
C HIS A 260 24.46 -3.43 13.28
N ALA A 261 23.97 -3.57 12.06
CA ALA A 261 24.74 -4.09 10.96
C ALA A 261 25.76 -3.07 10.41
N THR A 262 26.97 -3.53 10.16
CA THR A 262 28.03 -2.74 9.52
C THR A 262 27.84 -2.65 8.02
N ALA A 263 27.41 -3.76 7.40
CA ALA A 263 27.08 -3.88 5.98
C ALA A 263 26.02 -4.98 5.81
N ALA A 264 25.46 -5.13 4.60
CA ALA A 264 24.47 -6.16 4.31
C ALA A 264 24.61 -6.76 2.91
N LEU A 265 24.29 -8.06 2.80
CA LEU A 265 23.97 -8.71 1.52
C LEU A 265 22.45 -8.88 1.43
N VAL A 266 21.82 -8.31 0.42
CA VAL A 266 20.37 -8.13 0.38
C VAL A 266 19.80 -8.67 -0.92
N THR A 267 18.84 -9.58 -0.85
CA THR A 267 18.05 -9.99 -2.02
C THR A 267 17.14 -8.83 -2.48
N SER A 268 17.06 -8.61 -3.79
CA SER A 268 16.27 -7.52 -4.36
C SER A 268 14.81 -7.57 -3.92
N GLY A 269 14.32 -6.45 -3.40
CA GLY A 269 12.96 -6.27 -2.89
C GLY A 269 12.85 -5.03 -2.02
N THR A 270 11.81 -4.97 -1.19
CA THR A 270 11.60 -3.88 -0.21
C THR A 270 12.77 -3.78 0.78
N ALA A 271 13.38 -4.91 1.12
CA ALA A 271 14.52 -4.99 2.02
C ALA A 271 15.71 -4.11 1.60
N THR A 272 15.90 -3.86 0.31
CA THR A 272 16.96 -2.95 -0.17
C THR A 272 16.71 -1.51 0.29
N LEU A 273 15.46 -1.07 0.28
CA LEU A 273 15.09 0.26 0.77
C LEU A 273 15.16 0.33 2.30
N GLU A 274 14.67 -0.71 3.00
CA GLU A 274 14.78 -0.80 4.46
C GLU A 274 16.24 -0.68 4.89
N THR A 275 17.14 -1.46 4.28
CA THR A 275 18.57 -1.44 4.57
C THR A 275 19.19 -0.05 4.38
N ALA A 276 18.86 0.64 3.29
CA ALA A 276 19.33 2.01 3.04
C ALA A 276 18.79 3.01 4.06
N LEU A 277 17.54 2.84 4.51
CA LEU A 277 16.92 3.70 5.52
C LEU A 277 17.50 3.48 6.93
N PHE A 278 18.12 2.33 7.18
CA PHE A 278 18.92 2.09 8.40
C PHE A 278 20.38 2.58 8.28
N ASP A 279 20.76 3.24 7.17
CA ASP A 279 22.16 3.66 6.90
C ASP A 279 23.13 2.49 6.84
N VAL A 280 22.68 1.33 6.37
CA VAL A 280 23.54 0.14 6.22
C VAL A 280 23.97 0.02 4.76
N PRO A 281 25.28 0.14 4.46
CA PRO A 281 25.80 -0.14 3.13
C PRO A 281 25.50 -1.57 2.71
N GLN A 282 25.14 -1.76 1.43
CA GLN A 282 24.65 -3.05 0.97
C GLN A 282 25.12 -3.43 -0.43
N VAL A 283 25.22 -4.72 -0.67
CA VAL A 283 25.32 -5.33 -1.99
C VAL A 283 24.02 -6.07 -2.28
N VAL A 284 23.39 -5.76 -3.41
CA VAL A 284 22.14 -6.40 -3.81
C VAL A 284 22.46 -7.67 -4.59
N CYS A 285 21.97 -8.81 -4.08
CA CYS A 285 22.19 -10.13 -4.64
C CYS A 285 20.89 -10.67 -5.24
N TYR A 286 20.92 -11.08 -6.51
CA TYR A 286 19.77 -11.69 -7.14
C TYR A 286 20.19 -12.72 -8.17
N GLU A 287 20.31 -13.96 -7.72
CA GLU A 287 20.56 -15.09 -8.62
C GLU A 287 19.30 -15.47 -9.38
N THR A 288 19.47 -15.77 -10.65
CA THR A 288 18.40 -16.23 -11.51
C THR A 288 18.75 -17.60 -12.06
N PRO A 289 17.89 -18.61 -11.91
CA PRO A 289 18.21 -20.01 -12.26
C PRO A 289 18.50 -20.25 -13.75
N ILE A 290 18.29 -19.27 -14.62
CA ILE A 290 18.58 -19.40 -16.06
C ILE A 290 19.15 -18.05 -16.59
N PRO A 291 20.44 -17.74 -16.34
CA PRO A 291 21.05 -16.43 -16.67
C PRO A 291 20.91 -16.03 -18.15
N HIS A 292 21.13 -16.92 -19.08
CA HIS A 292 21.09 -16.62 -20.53
C HIS A 292 19.68 -16.34 -21.06
N LEU A 293 18.66 -17.08 -20.62
CA LEU A 293 17.28 -16.88 -21.06
C LEU A 293 16.68 -15.61 -20.46
N ILE A 294 17.06 -15.30 -19.21
CA ILE A 294 16.62 -14.08 -18.53
C ILE A 294 17.30 -12.85 -19.09
N ARG A 295 18.57 -12.94 -19.49
CA ARG A 295 19.26 -11.84 -20.21
C ARG A 295 18.52 -11.44 -21.48
N PHE A 296 18.02 -12.41 -22.24
CA PHE A 296 17.15 -12.12 -23.40
C PHE A 296 15.81 -11.50 -22.98
N GLY A 297 15.18 -12.04 -21.94
CA GLY A 297 13.94 -11.50 -21.37
C GLY A 297 14.10 -10.14 -20.70
N PHE A 298 15.17 -9.92 -19.91
CA PHE A 298 15.50 -8.64 -19.31
C PHE A 298 15.68 -7.57 -20.39
N LYS A 299 16.39 -7.87 -21.45
CA LYS A 299 16.66 -6.92 -22.54
C LYS A 299 15.41 -6.57 -23.37
N HIS A 300 14.39 -7.44 -23.41
CA HIS A 300 13.22 -7.29 -24.30
C HIS A 300 11.89 -7.14 -23.56
N ILE A 301 11.77 -7.63 -22.33
CA ILE A 301 10.51 -7.67 -21.58
C ILE A 301 10.55 -6.73 -20.37
N ILE A 302 11.68 -6.69 -19.64
CA ILE A 302 11.86 -5.85 -18.47
C ILE A 302 12.57 -4.56 -18.91
N LYS A 303 11.87 -3.45 -18.85
CA LYS A 303 12.34 -2.13 -19.34
C LYS A 303 12.98 -1.28 -18.25
N VAL A 304 13.33 -1.87 -17.11
CA VAL A 304 13.95 -1.14 -16.00
C VAL A 304 15.47 -1.26 -16.05
N LYS A 305 16.14 -0.17 -15.71
CA LYS A 305 17.60 -0.09 -15.64
C LYS A 305 18.15 -0.78 -14.37
N PHE A 306 17.37 -0.78 -13.29
CA PHE A 306 17.73 -1.26 -11.97
C PHE A 306 16.66 -2.19 -11.40
N ILE A 307 17.03 -3.04 -10.44
CA ILE A 307 16.12 -3.96 -9.76
C ILE A 307 15.88 -3.60 -8.28
N SER A 308 16.79 -2.90 -7.64
CA SER A 308 16.63 -2.44 -6.25
C SER A 308 15.80 -1.15 -6.19
N LEU A 309 15.01 -0.99 -5.13
CA LEU A 309 14.23 0.24 -4.91
C LEU A 309 15.15 1.45 -4.71
N VAL A 310 16.31 1.27 -4.09
CA VAL A 310 17.30 2.34 -3.87
C VAL A 310 17.73 2.95 -5.20
N ASN A 311 18.22 2.13 -6.13
CA ASN A 311 18.68 2.58 -7.43
C ASN A 311 17.54 3.11 -8.31
N LEU A 312 16.34 2.51 -8.23
CA LEU A 312 15.15 2.98 -8.93
C LEU A 312 14.71 4.36 -8.47
N ILE A 313 14.70 4.61 -7.15
CA ILE A 313 14.33 5.91 -6.58
C ILE A 313 15.35 6.96 -7.01
N ALA A 314 16.63 6.67 -6.84
CA ALA A 314 17.69 7.58 -7.23
C ALA A 314 17.88 7.74 -8.75
N ASN A 315 17.36 6.81 -9.54
CA ASN A 315 17.59 6.70 -10.98
C ASN A 315 19.08 6.61 -11.35
N LYS A 316 19.91 6.10 -10.45
CA LYS A 316 21.35 5.83 -10.62
C LYS A 316 21.78 4.62 -9.79
N GLU A 317 22.93 4.03 -10.10
CA GLU A 317 23.50 2.92 -9.32
C GLU A 317 24.16 3.49 -8.05
N ILE A 318 23.44 3.46 -6.93
CA ILE A 318 23.94 3.78 -5.59
C ILE A 318 24.48 2.52 -4.93
N VAL A 319 23.74 1.43 -5.07
CA VAL A 319 24.11 0.12 -4.53
C VAL A 319 24.45 -0.82 -5.68
N PRO A 320 25.54 -1.60 -5.59
CA PRO A 320 25.90 -2.57 -6.63
C PRO A 320 24.83 -3.67 -6.71
N GLU A 321 24.37 -3.97 -7.93
CA GLU A 321 23.40 -5.02 -8.21
C GLU A 321 24.10 -6.21 -8.86
N MET A 322 24.26 -7.27 -8.07
CA MET A 322 24.87 -8.55 -8.51
C MET A 322 23.77 -9.40 -9.12
N LEU A 323 23.64 -9.30 -10.45
CA LEU A 323 22.59 -9.93 -11.24
C LEU A 323 23.17 -10.64 -12.46
N ALA A 324 22.68 -11.82 -12.78
CA ALA A 324 23.05 -12.60 -13.96
C ALA A 324 24.58 -12.76 -14.09
N ASP A 325 25.22 -12.17 -15.11
CA ASP A 325 26.66 -12.31 -15.35
C ASP A 325 27.53 -11.67 -14.25
N ARG A 326 27.00 -10.70 -13.48
CA ARG A 326 27.68 -10.08 -12.33
C ARG A 326 27.54 -10.91 -11.05
N PHE A 327 26.60 -11.87 -11.01
CA PHE A 327 26.36 -12.69 -9.83
C PHE A 327 27.46 -13.77 -9.73
N SER A 328 28.40 -13.57 -8.84
CA SER A 328 29.43 -14.52 -8.49
C SER A 328 29.89 -14.25 -7.06
N VAL A 329 30.39 -15.29 -6.38
CA VAL A 329 30.93 -15.18 -5.02
C VAL A 329 32.06 -14.15 -4.97
N ASP A 330 32.99 -14.19 -5.93
CA ASP A 330 34.11 -13.25 -6.01
C ASP A 330 33.60 -11.81 -6.26
N GLY A 331 32.64 -11.64 -7.17
CA GLY A 331 32.05 -10.34 -7.44
C GLY A 331 31.36 -9.76 -6.21
N ILE A 332 30.54 -10.56 -5.51
CA ILE A 332 29.84 -10.12 -4.29
C ILE A 332 30.83 -9.78 -3.19
N ALA A 333 31.87 -10.60 -3.00
CA ALA A 333 32.92 -10.37 -1.99
C ALA A 333 33.69 -9.06 -2.28
N ASN A 334 34.07 -8.82 -3.54
CA ASN A 334 34.76 -7.59 -3.93
C ASN A 334 33.90 -6.34 -3.69
N GLU A 335 32.62 -6.35 -4.07
CA GLU A 335 31.72 -5.23 -3.82
C GLU A 335 31.44 -5.04 -2.32
N LEU A 336 31.33 -6.13 -1.55
CA LEU A 336 31.18 -6.05 -0.09
C LEU A 336 32.43 -5.41 0.54
N TYR A 337 33.64 -5.79 0.12
CA TYR A 337 34.85 -5.18 0.63
C TYR A 337 34.85 -3.66 0.45
N GLN A 338 34.45 -3.16 -0.72
CA GLN A 338 34.45 -1.72 -1.06
C GLN A 338 33.51 -0.88 -0.18
N ILE A 339 32.59 -1.50 0.56
CA ILE A 339 31.62 -0.81 1.42
C ILE A 339 31.84 -1.05 2.92
N LEU A 340 32.94 -1.70 3.29
CA LEU A 340 33.31 -1.90 4.69
C LEU A 340 33.93 -0.61 5.30
N PRO A 341 34.04 -0.53 6.64
CA PRO A 341 34.66 0.60 7.31
C PRO A 341 36.09 0.87 6.82
N GLY A 342 36.37 2.11 6.47
CA GLY A 342 37.67 2.54 5.94
C GLY A 342 37.74 2.60 4.41
N GLU A 343 36.76 2.02 3.71
CA GLU A 343 36.73 2.05 2.26
C GLU A 343 35.94 3.26 1.71
N PRO A 344 36.40 3.93 0.65
CA PRO A 344 35.73 5.12 0.09
C PRO A 344 34.33 4.87 -0.45
N GLY A 345 34.03 3.64 -0.89
CA GLY A 345 32.71 3.24 -1.38
C GLY A 345 31.64 3.34 -0.31
N ARG A 346 31.98 3.11 0.95
CA ARG A 346 31.08 3.26 2.08
C ARG A 346 30.55 4.68 2.25
N ASP A 347 31.47 5.64 2.37
CA ASP A 347 31.12 7.04 2.61
C ASP A 347 30.30 7.62 1.44
N LYS A 348 30.66 7.24 0.23
CA LYS A 348 29.91 7.60 -0.98
C LYS A 348 28.48 7.04 -0.92
N MET A 349 28.31 5.76 -0.62
CA MET A 349 27.00 5.11 -0.56
C MET A 349 26.11 5.73 0.52
N LEU A 350 26.66 6.00 1.71
CA LEU A 350 25.94 6.64 2.80
C LEU A 350 25.49 8.07 2.45
N ALA A 351 26.36 8.84 1.77
CA ALA A 351 25.98 10.17 1.27
C ALA A 351 24.86 10.10 0.24
N GLU A 352 24.90 9.14 -0.67
CA GLU A 352 23.88 8.93 -1.68
C GLU A 352 22.54 8.41 -1.12
N TYR A 353 22.52 7.74 0.03
CA TYR A 353 21.29 7.38 0.75
C TYR A 353 20.50 8.61 1.20
N GLN A 354 21.15 9.74 1.48
CA GLN A 354 20.46 11.00 1.81
C GLN A 354 19.66 11.54 0.60
N GLU A 355 20.16 11.33 -0.63
CA GLU A 355 19.38 11.69 -1.83
C GLU A 355 18.10 10.84 -1.94
N VAL A 356 18.19 9.54 -1.63
CA VAL A 356 17.02 8.64 -1.60
C VAL A 356 15.99 9.12 -0.56
N ARG A 357 16.43 9.48 0.65
CA ARG A 357 15.55 10.04 1.69
C ARG A 357 14.88 11.33 1.25
N THR A 358 15.66 12.23 0.65
CA THR A 358 15.14 13.51 0.15
C THR A 358 14.04 13.29 -0.90
N GLN A 359 14.22 12.32 -1.79
CA GLN A 359 13.22 11.98 -2.80
C GLN A 359 11.97 11.30 -2.20
N LEU A 360 12.12 10.50 -1.15
CA LEU A 360 10.99 9.90 -0.44
C LEU A 360 10.16 10.95 0.30
N GLY A 361 10.81 12.01 0.81
CA GLY A 361 10.16 13.02 1.62
C GLY A 361 9.67 12.47 2.97
N ASP A 362 8.90 13.30 3.66
CA ASP A 362 8.44 13.08 5.05
C ASP A 362 6.93 12.81 5.16
N LYS A 363 6.24 12.65 4.03
CA LYS A 363 4.79 12.41 4.01
C LYS A 363 4.44 11.08 4.69
N VAL A 364 3.46 11.14 5.57
CA VAL A 364 2.86 9.96 6.21
C VAL A 364 1.85 9.34 5.24
N ALA A 365 2.26 8.29 4.55
CA ALA A 365 1.55 7.74 3.40
C ALA A 365 0.04 7.46 3.63
N PRO A 366 -0.39 6.78 4.70
CA PRO A 366 -1.81 6.54 4.93
C PRO A 366 -2.60 7.81 5.27
N ASP A 367 -2.01 8.78 5.99
CA ASP A 367 -2.69 10.01 6.35
C ASP A 367 -2.84 10.93 5.13
N GLU A 368 -1.79 11.09 4.33
CA GLU A 368 -1.83 11.85 3.07
C GLU A 368 -2.83 11.24 2.09
N ALA A 369 -2.80 9.91 1.90
CA ALA A 369 -3.74 9.21 1.03
C ALA A 369 -5.18 9.39 1.50
N ALA A 370 -5.43 9.24 2.79
CA ALA A 370 -6.76 9.42 3.38
C ALA A 370 -7.29 10.84 3.18
N GLY A 371 -6.46 11.86 3.43
CA GLY A 371 -6.83 13.27 3.23
C GLY A 371 -7.24 13.54 1.79
N ILE A 372 -6.38 13.17 0.83
CA ILE A 372 -6.67 13.37 -0.59
C ILE A 372 -7.92 12.58 -1.02
N MET A 373 -8.07 11.32 -0.61
CA MET A 373 -9.24 10.50 -0.94
C MET A 373 -10.53 11.11 -0.41
N PHE A 374 -10.53 11.56 0.82
CA PHE A 374 -11.70 12.18 1.45
C PHE A 374 -12.09 13.47 0.75
N ASP A 375 -11.15 14.37 0.47
CA ASP A 375 -11.38 15.63 -0.24
C ASP A 375 -11.96 15.39 -1.65
N LEU A 376 -11.43 14.42 -2.37
CA LEU A 376 -11.94 14.05 -3.69
C LEU A 376 -13.38 13.50 -3.63
N LEU A 377 -13.69 12.73 -2.59
CA LEU A 377 -15.03 12.20 -2.39
C LEU A 377 -16.02 13.29 -1.99
N VAL A 378 -15.63 14.23 -1.14
CA VAL A 378 -16.44 15.41 -0.78
C VAL A 378 -16.76 16.25 -2.02
N LYS A 379 -15.72 16.62 -2.79
CA LYS A 379 -15.87 17.37 -4.05
C LYS A 379 -16.78 16.65 -5.05
N ARG A 380 -16.61 15.33 -5.18
CA ARG A 380 -17.48 14.51 -6.03
C ARG A 380 -18.92 14.54 -5.57
N ARG A 381 -19.17 14.40 -4.27
CA ARG A 381 -20.51 14.45 -3.69
C ARG A 381 -21.17 15.79 -3.94
N GLU A 382 -20.45 16.90 -3.72
CA GLU A 382 -20.92 18.25 -4.00
C GLU A 382 -21.28 18.44 -5.49
N MET A 383 -20.42 17.96 -6.38
CA MET A 383 -20.70 18.00 -7.82
C MET A 383 -21.97 17.23 -8.18
N LEU A 384 -22.14 16.02 -7.65
CA LEU A 384 -23.33 15.20 -7.91
C LEU A 384 -24.60 15.86 -7.37
N LEU A 385 -24.54 16.47 -6.20
CA LEU A 385 -25.66 17.22 -5.62
C LEU A 385 -26.01 18.43 -6.46
N ARG A 386 -25.02 19.19 -6.95
CA ARG A 386 -25.23 20.30 -7.86
C ARG A 386 -25.89 19.86 -9.16
N MET A 387 -25.38 18.80 -9.79
CA MET A 387 -25.95 18.24 -11.03
C MET A 387 -27.41 17.75 -10.83
N ALA A 388 -27.68 17.13 -9.68
CA ALA A 388 -29.02 16.69 -9.33
C ALA A 388 -29.97 17.89 -9.18
N ARG A 389 -29.52 18.97 -8.55
CA ARG A 389 -30.24 20.21 -8.42
C ARG A 389 -30.51 20.85 -9.77
N GLU A 390 -29.52 21.01 -10.63
CA GLU A 390 -29.65 21.57 -11.98
C GLU A 390 -30.63 20.75 -12.83
N ARG A 391 -30.61 19.41 -12.70
CA ARG A 391 -31.62 18.55 -13.36
C ARG A 391 -33.02 18.78 -12.84
N ALA A 392 -33.17 18.82 -11.51
CA ALA A 392 -34.48 19.05 -10.91
C ALA A 392 -35.05 20.43 -11.31
N GLU A 393 -34.23 21.47 -11.33
CA GLU A 393 -34.60 22.80 -11.80
C GLU A 393 -34.97 22.79 -13.30
N ALA A 394 -34.22 22.09 -14.13
CA ALA A 394 -34.52 21.94 -15.57
C ALA A 394 -35.80 21.13 -15.82
N GLU A 395 -36.00 20.05 -15.07
CA GLU A 395 -37.24 19.25 -15.15
C GLU A 395 -38.45 20.05 -14.66
N ALA A 396 -38.30 20.83 -13.57
CA ALA A 396 -39.31 21.71 -13.06
C ALA A 396 -39.67 22.82 -14.10
N LYS A 397 -38.65 23.40 -14.75
CA LYS A 397 -38.84 24.39 -15.81
C LYS A 397 -39.52 23.78 -17.04
N ALA A 398 -39.07 22.60 -17.48
CA ALA A 398 -39.68 21.89 -18.61
C ALA A 398 -41.17 21.51 -18.29
N ALA A 399 -41.43 21.07 -17.05
CA ALA A 399 -42.79 20.79 -16.59
C ALA A 399 -43.66 22.07 -16.53
N ALA A 400 -43.10 23.18 -16.07
CA ALA A 400 -43.77 24.46 -16.06
C ALA A 400 -44.11 24.96 -17.49
N GLU A 401 -43.16 24.84 -18.43
CA GLU A 401 -43.37 25.17 -19.85
C GLU A 401 -44.40 24.25 -20.52
N ALA A 402 -44.39 22.95 -20.19
CA ALA A 402 -45.39 22.01 -20.69
C ALA A 402 -46.80 22.30 -20.10
N ALA A 403 -46.85 22.64 -18.79
CA ALA A 403 -48.08 23.05 -18.13
C ALA A 403 -48.65 24.35 -18.73
N GLU A 404 -47.77 25.32 -19.04
CA GLU A 404 -48.21 26.57 -19.68
C GLU A 404 -48.74 26.36 -21.10
N ARG A 405 -48.09 25.49 -21.91
CA ARG A 405 -48.61 25.10 -23.25
C ARG A 405 -49.96 24.38 -23.16
N ALA A 406 -50.10 23.49 -22.15
CA ALA A 406 -51.39 22.82 -21.90
C ALA A 406 -52.46 23.79 -21.48
N ARG A 407 -52.11 24.79 -20.65
CA ARG A 407 -53.04 25.89 -20.24
C ARG A 407 -53.47 26.77 -21.40
N GLN A 408 -52.51 27.16 -22.30
CA GLN A 408 -52.85 27.94 -23.50
C GLN A 408 -53.77 27.18 -24.45
N LYS A 409 -53.57 25.88 -24.58
CA LYS A 409 -54.44 25.01 -25.37
C LYS A 409 -55.79 24.83 -24.74
N ALA A 410 -55.91 24.79 -23.43
CA ALA A 410 -57.14 24.69 -22.69
C ALA A 410 -57.90 26.05 -22.61
N ILE A 411 -57.21 27.21 -22.71
CA ILE A 411 -57.78 28.52 -22.85
C ILE A 411 -58.47 28.67 -24.22
N ALA A 412 -57.93 28.05 -25.25
CA ALA A 412 -58.53 28.00 -26.57
C ALA A 412 -59.82 27.14 -26.65
N GLU A 413 -59.90 26.18 -25.72
CA GLU A 413 -61.09 25.31 -25.58
C GLU A 413 -61.89 25.77 -24.31
N ALA A 414 -62.87 26.54 -24.41
CA ALA A 414 -63.69 27.41 -23.50
C ALA A 414 -64.05 26.83 -22.08
N GLU A 415 -63.48 25.79 -21.53
CA GLU A 415 -63.83 25.16 -20.21
C GLU A 415 -62.76 25.28 -19.10
N ALA A 416 -61.85 26.18 -19.23
CA ALA A 416 -60.59 26.19 -18.53
C ALA A 416 -60.49 26.70 -17.07
N ALA A 417 -61.53 27.30 -16.53
CA ALA A 417 -61.42 28.00 -15.23
C ALA A 417 -61.26 27.06 -14.03
N LYS A 418 -61.72 25.82 -14.09
CA LYS A 418 -61.63 24.86 -12.98
C LYS A 418 -60.37 24.13 -12.95
N LYS A 419 -59.72 23.85 -14.10
CA LYS A 419 -58.42 23.23 -14.19
C LYS A 419 -57.27 24.15 -13.77
N ARG A 420 -57.45 25.48 -13.90
CA ARG A 420 -56.39 26.46 -13.54
C ARG A 420 -56.02 26.44 -12.06
N ALA A 421 -57.03 26.30 -11.17
CA ALA A 421 -56.73 26.25 -9.73
C ALA A 421 -56.02 25.00 -9.25
N GLU A 422 -56.29 23.84 -9.89
CA GLU A 422 -55.66 22.59 -9.55
C GLU A 422 -54.18 22.51 -10.03
N GLU A 423 -53.87 23.12 -11.20
CA GLU A 423 -52.50 23.17 -11.72
C GLU A 423 -51.60 24.13 -10.95
N GLU A 424 -52.11 25.25 -10.44
CA GLU A 424 -51.40 26.19 -9.57
C GLU A 424 -51.04 25.58 -8.21
N ALA A 425 -51.97 24.83 -7.63
CA ALA A 425 -51.71 24.12 -6.36
C ALA A 425 -50.66 23.06 -6.48
N LEU A 426 -50.62 22.31 -7.59
CA LEU A 426 -49.62 21.27 -7.85
C LEU A 426 -48.21 21.85 -8.08
N ALA A 427 -48.14 23.00 -8.75
CA ALA A 427 -46.86 23.69 -8.98
C ALA A 427 -46.29 24.28 -7.67
N ALA A 428 -47.13 24.74 -6.76
CA ALA A 428 -46.73 25.24 -5.45
C ALA A 428 -46.22 24.10 -4.54
N GLN A 429 -46.86 22.92 -4.61
CA GLN A 429 -46.44 21.76 -3.85
C GLN A 429 -45.06 21.26 -4.28
N LYS A 430 -44.81 21.19 -5.58
CA LYS A 430 -43.48 20.80 -6.10
C LYS A 430 -42.37 21.77 -5.69
N ARG A 431 -42.64 23.07 -5.69
CA ARG A 431 -41.67 24.07 -5.22
C ARG A 431 -41.38 23.95 -3.72
N ALA A 432 -42.41 23.65 -2.91
CA ALA A 432 -42.24 23.42 -1.48
C ALA A 432 -41.46 22.13 -1.20
N GLU A 433 -41.66 21.08 -2.01
CA GLU A 433 -40.88 19.84 -1.94
C GLU A 433 -39.42 20.06 -2.35
N GLU A 434 -39.18 20.86 -3.42
CA GLU A 434 -37.78 21.20 -3.85
C GLU A 434 -37.07 22.09 -2.82
N GLU A 435 -37.71 23.00 -2.16
CA GLU A 435 -37.14 23.80 -1.07
C GLU A 435 -36.82 22.95 0.16
N ALA A 436 -37.67 21.99 0.49
CA ALA A 436 -37.45 21.04 1.58
C ALA A 436 -36.27 20.10 1.27
N GLU A 437 -36.12 19.65 0.03
CA GLU A 437 -34.97 18.84 -0.41
C GLU A 437 -33.65 19.62 -0.35
N LEU A 438 -33.65 20.88 -0.81
CA LEU A 438 -32.50 21.77 -0.72
C LEU A 438 -32.10 22.13 0.72
N ALA A 439 -33.06 22.25 1.62
CA ALA A 439 -32.81 22.46 3.05
C ALA A 439 -32.16 21.22 3.69
N ARG A 440 -32.57 19.99 3.32
CA ARG A 440 -31.97 18.73 3.75
C ARG A 440 -30.50 18.62 3.31
N ILE A 441 -30.23 18.93 2.04
CA ILE A 441 -28.84 18.88 1.48
C ILE A 441 -27.91 19.86 2.20
N ARG A 442 -28.38 21.09 2.52
CA ARG A 442 -27.58 22.07 3.29
C ARG A 442 -27.32 21.62 4.72
N ALA A 443 -28.31 21.05 5.38
CA ALA A 443 -28.18 20.54 6.74
C ALA A 443 -27.19 19.33 6.82
N GLU A 444 -27.23 18.44 5.83
CA GLU A 444 -26.34 17.30 5.76
C GLU A 444 -24.87 17.73 5.54
N LYS A 445 -24.63 18.73 4.70
CA LYS A 445 -23.29 19.32 4.47
C LYS A 445 -22.71 19.96 5.75
N ALA A 446 -23.54 20.71 6.48
CA ALA A 446 -23.14 21.29 7.75
C ALA A 446 -22.85 20.23 8.83
N ARG A 447 -23.63 19.13 8.85
CA ARG A 447 -23.44 18.01 9.75
C ARG A 447 -22.09 17.31 9.49
N LEU A 448 -21.80 16.98 8.23
CA LEU A 448 -20.54 16.33 7.84
C LEU A 448 -19.31 17.16 8.20
N ALA A 449 -19.38 18.49 8.06
CA ALA A 449 -18.30 19.39 8.43
C ALA A 449 -18.08 19.45 9.96
N ALA A 450 -19.16 19.43 10.74
CA ALA A 450 -19.08 19.37 12.21
C ALA A 450 -18.55 18.01 12.70
N GLU A 451 -19.00 16.98 12.04
CA GLU A 451 -18.59 15.60 12.27
C GLU A 451 -17.11 15.38 11.98
N ALA A 452 -16.51 15.93 10.95
CA ALA A 452 -15.08 15.88 10.65
C ALA A 452 -14.21 16.48 11.78
N LYS A 453 -14.64 17.62 12.34
CA LYS A 453 -13.96 18.28 13.47
C LYS A 453 -14.00 17.48 14.79
N ALA A 454 -15.15 16.86 15.08
CA ALA A 454 -15.31 16.06 16.29
C ALA A 454 -14.39 14.81 16.29
N ARG A 455 -14.10 14.29 15.13
CA ARG A 455 -13.22 13.14 14.91
C ARG A 455 -11.76 13.40 15.10
N GLU A 456 -11.27 14.52 14.61
CA GLU A 456 -9.90 14.92 14.92
C GLU A 456 -9.64 14.90 16.44
N ALA A 457 -10.65 15.30 17.21
CA ALA A 457 -10.56 15.30 18.67
C ALA A 457 -10.61 13.87 19.27
N GLN A 458 -11.50 13.00 18.79
CA GLN A 458 -11.61 11.62 19.30
C GLN A 458 -10.40 10.76 18.95
N GLN A 459 -9.76 11.03 17.85
CA GLN A 459 -8.59 10.26 17.42
C GLN A 459 -7.32 10.68 18.11
N ARG A 460 -7.15 11.93 18.45
CA ARG A 460 -6.10 12.34 19.39
C ARG A 460 -6.25 11.61 20.73
N ALA A 461 -7.50 11.38 21.15
CA ALA A 461 -7.76 10.62 22.37
C ALA A 461 -7.54 9.10 22.19
N ALA A 462 -7.94 8.53 21.05
CA ALA A 462 -7.73 7.10 20.75
C ALA A 462 -6.25 6.77 20.50
N GLN A 463 -5.52 7.69 19.86
CA GLN A 463 -4.07 7.57 19.70
C GLN A 463 -3.36 7.54 21.06
N ALA A 464 -3.74 8.45 21.95
CA ALA A 464 -3.19 8.49 23.31
C ALA A 464 -3.55 7.22 24.13
N GLN A 465 -4.76 6.66 23.92
CA GLN A 465 -5.14 5.39 24.56
C GLN A 465 -4.40 4.19 23.96
N TYR A 466 -4.15 4.18 22.66
CA TYR A 466 -3.36 3.14 22.01
C TYR A 466 -1.91 3.16 22.49
N GLU A 467 -1.30 4.34 22.54
CA GLU A 467 0.06 4.54 23.09
C GLU A 467 0.15 4.09 24.56
N ALA A 468 -0.90 4.38 25.37
CA ALA A 468 -0.99 3.92 26.74
C ALA A 468 -1.19 2.39 26.85
N GLN A 469 -1.95 1.78 25.95
CA GLN A 469 -2.12 0.31 25.90
C GLN A 469 -0.89 -0.43 25.39
N GLU A 470 -0.15 0.16 24.45
CA GLU A 470 1.16 -0.38 24.03
C GLU A 470 2.20 -0.29 25.15
N ALA A 471 2.21 0.82 25.87
CA ALA A 471 3.06 0.96 27.08
C ALA A 471 2.71 -0.09 28.15
N GLN A 472 1.40 -0.32 28.40
CA GLN A 472 0.94 -1.38 29.33
C GLN A 472 1.22 -2.81 28.82
N LYS A 473 1.20 -3.04 27.53
CA LYS A 473 1.59 -4.35 26.95
C LYS A 473 3.09 -4.56 27.04
N GLY A 474 3.89 -3.49 26.91
CA GLY A 474 5.34 -3.53 27.15
C GLY A 474 5.66 -3.92 28.58
N GLU A 475 4.99 -3.29 29.55
CA GLU A 475 5.15 -3.61 30.98
C GLU A 475 4.68 -5.04 31.32
N HIS A 476 3.58 -5.52 30.70
CA HIS A 476 3.10 -6.91 30.89
C HIS A 476 4.02 -7.94 30.25
N PHE A 477 4.72 -7.58 29.17
CA PHE A 477 5.69 -8.46 28.52
C PHE A 477 7.00 -8.54 29.32
N GLU A 478 7.40 -7.46 29.99
CA GLU A 478 8.53 -7.46 30.93
C GLU A 478 8.20 -8.26 32.21
N GLU A 479 6.97 -8.16 32.74
CA GLU A 479 6.53 -8.96 33.90
C GLU A 479 6.37 -10.46 33.59
N GLU A 480 6.03 -10.85 32.36
CA GLU A 480 6.00 -12.26 31.98
C GLU A 480 7.41 -12.84 31.72
N GLN A 481 8.36 -12.02 31.26
CA GLN A 481 9.75 -12.46 31.13
C GLN A 481 10.44 -12.63 32.50
N GLU A 482 10.17 -11.77 33.47
CA GLU A 482 10.67 -11.98 34.85
C GLU A 482 10.07 -13.19 35.58
N LYS A 483 8.87 -13.63 35.16
CA LYS A 483 8.24 -14.86 35.70
C LYS A 483 8.67 -16.14 35.00
N GLY A 484 9.23 -16.05 33.79
CA GLY A 484 9.76 -17.20 33.02
C GLY A 484 11.16 -17.69 33.45
N GLU A 485 11.91 -16.87 34.18
CA GLU A 485 13.24 -17.25 34.71
C GLU A 485 13.23 -17.94 36.09
N LYS A 486 12.04 -18.29 36.61
CA LYS A 486 11.90 -19.01 37.90
C LYS A 486 11.15 -20.35 37.77
N PHE A 487 11.55 -21.16 36.77
CA PHE A 487 11.28 -22.60 36.81
C PHE A 487 12.38 -23.35 36.04
#